data_0f2e4948304bd2464de47ca099c8e4bc
#
_entry.id   0f2e4948304bd2464de47ca099c8e4bc
#
_cell.length_a   1.000
_cell.length_b   1.000
_cell.length_c   1.000
_cell.angle_alpha   90.00
_cell.angle_beta   90.00
_cell.angle_gamma   90.00
#
_symmetry.space_group_name_H-M   'P 1'
#
loop_
_entity.id
_entity.type
_entity.pdbx_description
1 polymer ?
#
loop_
_entity_poly.entity_id
_entity_poly.type
_entity_poly.pdbx_seq_one_letter_code
_entity_poly.pdbx_strand_id
1 'polypeptide(L)'
;TVVNEGYIGVKYQFGKIVSSDLSAGLNMHIPFIEEIQQVDTREQIYSVQTDAYTSDTQTVDNLGLKLNYYYDGTKLPEIIRTIGISNVETKLLVPNVAKISKDEIGRVKAEDLVQNRSDVQNAIYESLKKTLEPQGVIVTAFAIENLAFEDAFEQSIQAKVIAAQDALKMQNKTAEREEEA
;
A
#
# COMPACT_ATOMS: atom_id res chain seq x y z
N THR A 1 8.50 4.52 -34.35
CA THR A 1 7.96 5.07 -33.09
C THR A 1 9.08 5.25 -32.08
N VAL A 2 9.02 6.32 -31.31
CA VAL A 2 9.96 6.60 -30.22
C VAL A 2 9.33 6.15 -28.90
N VAL A 3 10.04 5.33 -28.17
CA VAL A 3 9.69 4.97 -26.79
C VAL A 3 10.40 5.94 -25.86
N ASN A 4 9.66 6.59 -24.99
CA ASN A 4 10.19 7.59 -24.07
C ASN A 4 10.97 6.94 -22.92
N GLU A 5 11.88 7.69 -22.31
CA GLU A 5 12.60 7.28 -21.11
C GLU A 5 11.62 7.00 -19.96
N GLY A 6 11.83 5.91 -19.24
CA GLY A 6 10.92 5.46 -18.18
C GLY A 6 9.73 4.62 -18.66
N TYR A 7 9.65 4.37 -19.98
CA TYR A 7 8.61 3.54 -20.57
C TYR A 7 9.21 2.28 -21.20
N ILE A 8 8.42 1.24 -21.28
CA ILE A 8 8.69 0.06 -22.09
C ILE A 8 7.70 0.02 -23.25
N GLY A 9 8.19 -0.19 -24.45
CA GLY A 9 7.35 -0.40 -25.64
C GLY A 9 6.88 -1.84 -25.74
N VAL A 10 5.59 -2.02 -25.95
CA VAL A 10 4.97 -3.31 -26.26
C VAL A 10 4.52 -3.27 -27.70
N LYS A 11 5.09 -4.15 -28.53
CA LYS A 11 4.76 -4.25 -29.96
C LYS A 11 3.68 -5.28 -30.18
N TYR A 12 2.64 -4.86 -30.85
CA TYR A 12 1.53 -5.72 -31.29
C TYR A 12 1.59 -5.91 -32.81
N GLN A 13 1.28 -7.10 -33.24
CA GLN A 13 1.05 -7.43 -34.66
C GLN A 13 -0.32 -8.05 -34.77
N PHE A 14 -1.21 -7.41 -35.50
CA PHE A 14 -2.61 -7.84 -35.63
C PHE A 14 -3.28 -8.13 -34.26
N GLY A 15 -3.03 -7.28 -33.25
CA GLY A 15 -3.58 -7.43 -31.91
C GLY A 15 -2.89 -8.44 -30.99
N LYS A 16 -1.84 -9.12 -31.46
CA LYS A 16 -1.03 -10.04 -30.66
C LYS A 16 0.28 -9.39 -30.24
N ILE A 17 0.69 -9.61 -28.99
CA ILE A 17 2.00 -9.19 -28.51
C ILE A 17 3.08 -9.99 -29.21
N VAL A 18 4.00 -9.33 -29.90
CA VAL A 18 5.16 -9.92 -30.54
C VAL A 18 6.47 -9.54 -29.85
N SER A 19 6.50 -8.42 -29.13
CA SER A 19 7.62 -8.01 -28.30
C SER A 19 7.09 -7.14 -27.15
N SER A 20 7.66 -7.27 -25.95
CA SER A 20 7.22 -6.54 -24.75
C SER A 20 8.37 -5.92 -23.97
N ASP A 21 9.52 -5.79 -24.58
CA ASP A 21 10.76 -5.34 -23.96
C ASP A 21 11.48 -4.24 -24.74
N LEU A 22 10.75 -3.51 -25.56
CA LEU A 22 11.32 -2.41 -26.35
C LEU A 22 11.79 -1.29 -25.43
N SER A 23 13.11 -1.10 -25.40
CA SER A 23 13.74 -0.05 -24.61
C SER A 23 13.47 1.35 -25.16
N ALA A 24 13.73 2.36 -24.32
CA ALA A 24 13.64 3.76 -24.72
C ALA A 24 14.51 4.04 -25.95
N GLY A 25 14.02 4.91 -26.80
CA GLY A 25 14.65 5.32 -28.05
C GLY A 25 13.82 4.99 -29.29
N LEU A 26 14.49 4.99 -30.44
CA LEU A 26 13.84 4.75 -31.71
C LEU A 26 13.62 3.25 -31.94
N ASN A 27 12.37 2.85 -32.03
CA ASN A 27 11.96 1.50 -32.35
C ASN A 27 11.24 1.46 -33.70
N MET A 28 11.65 0.54 -34.56
CA MET A 28 11.07 0.34 -35.87
C MET A 28 9.83 -0.56 -35.78
N HIS A 29 8.83 -0.25 -36.60
CA HIS A 29 7.62 -1.07 -36.77
C HIS A 29 7.13 -0.98 -38.21
N ILE A 30 6.37 -1.97 -38.62
CA ILE A 30 5.78 -2.02 -39.95
C ILE A 30 4.43 -1.28 -39.89
N PRO A 31 4.28 -0.13 -40.60
CA PRO A 31 3.02 0.60 -40.62
C PRO A 31 1.85 -0.27 -41.05
N PHE A 32 0.68 -0.05 -40.45
CA PHE A 32 -0.58 -0.75 -40.70
C PHE A 32 -0.65 -2.20 -40.18
N ILE A 33 0.48 -2.84 -39.89
CA ILE A 33 0.55 -4.22 -39.40
C ILE A 33 0.92 -4.27 -37.92
N GLU A 34 1.86 -3.42 -37.54
CA GLU A 34 2.39 -3.36 -36.16
C GLU A 34 2.05 -2.05 -35.48
N GLU A 35 1.79 -2.13 -34.19
CA GLU A 35 1.56 -1.00 -33.29
C GLU A 35 2.48 -1.14 -32.08
N ILE A 36 3.06 -0.03 -31.63
CA ILE A 36 3.83 0.04 -30.38
C ILE A 36 3.08 0.88 -29.38
N GLN A 37 2.69 0.27 -28.27
CA GLN A 37 2.11 0.95 -27.12
C GLN A 37 3.16 1.10 -26.02
N GLN A 38 3.19 2.25 -25.37
CA GLN A 38 4.13 2.53 -24.29
C GLN A 38 3.46 2.28 -22.93
N VAL A 39 4.16 1.58 -22.06
CA VAL A 39 3.76 1.34 -20.69
C VAL A 39 4.71 2.07 -19.76
N ASP A 40 4.16 2.93 -18.88
CA ASP A 40 4.94 3.62 -17.85
C ASP A 40 5.42 2.63 -16.80
N THR A 41 6.74 2.46 -16.70
CA THR A 41 7.38 1.56 -15.73
C THR A 41 8.01 2.29 -14.56
N ARG A 42 7.81 3.60 -14.46
CA ARG A 42 8.25 4.40 -13.33
C ARG A 42 7.36 4.12 -12.10
N GLU A 43 7.86 4.49 -10.93
CA GLU A 43 7.09 4.39 -9.70
C GLU A 43 5.81 5.23 -9.76
N GLN A 44 4.70 4.62 -9.37
CA GLN A 44 3.38 5.23 -9.33
C GLN A 44 2.83 5.18 -7.92
N ILE A 45 1.84 6.03 -7.64
CA ILE A 45 1.20 6.13 -6.34
C ILE A 45 -0.29 5.82 -6.50
N TYR A 46 -0.78 4.91 -5.66
CA TYR A 46 -2.19 4.65 -5.47
C TYR A 46 -2.59 5.09 -4.06
N SER A 47 -3.59 5.97 -3.97
CA SER A 47 -4.11 6.46 -2.70
C SER A 47 -5.61 6.20 -2.61
N VAL A 48 -6.07 5.77 -1.46
CA VAL A 48 -7.48 5.51 -1.18
C VAL A 48 -7.80 5.86 0.25
N GLN A 49 -9.04 6.26 0.50
CA GLN A 49 -9.61 6.39 1.82
C GLN A 49 -10.67 5.31 2.01
N THR A 50 -10.65 4.64 3.14
CA THR A 50 -11.60 3.58 3.49
C THR A 50 -11.84 3.57 4.99
N ASP A 51 -12.92 2.92 5.39
CA ASP A 51 -13.20 2.66 6.80
C ASP A 51 -12.78 1.23 7.14
N ALA A 52 -12.36 1.02 8.37
CA ALA A 52 -11.98 -0.29 8.87
C ALA A 52 -12.45 -0.49 10.30
N TYR A 53 -12.50 -1.75 10.74
CA TYR A 53 -12.84 -2.12 12.12
C TYR A 53 -11.67 -2.85 12.76
N THR A 54 -11.38 -2.50 13.99
CA THR A 54 -10.39 -3.21 14.82
C THR A 54 -10.99 -4.50 15.40
N SER A 55 -10.15 -5.33 16.04
CA SER A 55 -10.60 -6.58 16.66
C SER A 55 -11.56 -6.37 17.83
N ASP A 56 -11.50 -5.23 18.49
CA ASP A 56 -12.42 -4.79 19.53
C ASP A 56 -13.59 -3.96 19.02
N THR A 57 -13.90 -4.07 17.72
CA THR A 57 -15.02 -3.45 17.03
C THR A 57 -15.06 -1.92 17.02
N GLN A 58 -13.92 -1.28 17.20
CA GLN A 58 -13.82 0.18 17.05
C GLN A 58 -13.71 0.54 15.57
N THR A 59 -14.44 1.57 15.17
CA THR A 59 -14.41 2.07 13.79
C THR A 59 -13.23 3.00 13.59
N VAL A 60 -12.49 2.77 12.52
CA VAL A 60 -11.47 3.69 12.00
C VAL A 60 -12.05 4.36 10.77
N ASP A 61 -12.39 5.64 10.92
CA ASP A 61 -13.00 6.43 9.85
C ASP A 61 -11.93 7.12 9.00
N ASN A 62 -12.20 7.24 7.71
CA ASN A 62 -11.34 7.95 6.76
C ASN A 62 -9.86 7.51 6.81
N LEU A 63 -9.65 6.22 6.94
CA LEU A 63 -8.30 5.65 6.90
C LEU A 63 -7.65 5.92 5.55
N GLY A 64 -6.62 6.74 5.53
CA GLY A 64 -5.82 7.03 4.33
C GLY A 64 -4.77 5.97 4.10
N LEU A 65 -4.81 5.32 2.95
CA LEU A 65 -3.86 4.29 2.53
C LEU A 65 -3.14 4.77 1.27
N LYS A 66 -1.82 4.66 1.27
CA LYS A 66 -0.98 5.06 0.15
C LYS A 66 0.00 3.95 -0.20
N LEU A 67 -0.04 3.54 -1.46
CA LEU A 67 0.80 2.48 -2.02
C LEU A 67 1.66 3.06 -3.13
N ASN A 68 2.98 2.87 -3.02
CA ASN A 68 3.91 3.14 -4.10
C ASN A 68 4.26 1.83 -4.80
N TYR A 69 4.19 1.81 -6.11
CA TYR A 69 4.40 0.61 -6.91
C TYR A 69 4.93 0.93 -8.29
N TYR A 70 5.48 -0.07 -8.96
CA TYR A 70 5.82 -0.03 -10.38
C TYR A 70 5.57 -1.39 -11.03
N TYR A 71 5.48 -1.43 -12.33
CA TYR A 71 5.29 -2.68 -13.07
C TYR A 71 6.61 -3.39 -13.30
N ASP A 72 6.63 -4.70 -13.05
CA ASP A 72 7.73 -5.57 -13.48
C ASP A 72 7.69 -5.72 -15.01
N GLY A 73 8.70 -5.18 -15.68
CA GLY A 73 8.79 -5.21 -17.14
C GLY A 73 8.77 -6.62 -17.73
N THR A 74 9.29 -7.60 -16.99
CA THR A 74 9.30 -9.01 -17.43
C THR A 74 7.92 -9.66 -17.41
N LYS A 75 7.00 -9.12 -16.63
CA LYS A 75 5.62 -9.61 -16.48
C LYS A 75 4.57 -8.80 -17.22
N LEU A 76 4.97 -7.76 -17.95
CA LEU A 76 4.04 -6.93 -18.73
C LEU A 76 3.14 -7.73 -19.67
N PRO A 77 3.62 -8.71 -20.45
CA PRO A 77 2.76 -9.50 -21.31
C PRO A 77 1.66 -10.23 -20.54
N GLU A 78 1.98 -10.78 -19.38
CA GLU A 78 1.03 -11.48 -18.53
C GLU A 78 -0.01 -10.52 -17.96
N ILE A 79 0.42 -9.37 -17.45
CA ILE A 79 -0.49 -8.32 -16.94
C ILE A 79 -1.46 -7.89 -18.05
N ILE A 80 -0.97 -7.64 -19.24
CA ILE A 80 -1.80 -7.20 -20.38
C ILE A 80 -2.82 -8.27 -20.76
N ARG A 81 -2.43 -9.54 -20.80
CA ARG A 81 -3.32 -10.65 -21.17
C ARG A 81 -4.36 -10.98 -20.13
N THR A 82 -4.02 -10.89 -18.85
CA THR A 82 -4.88 -11.33 -17.75
C THR A 82 -5.73 -10.23 -17.16
N ILE A 83 -5.19 -9.02 -17.03
CA ILE A 83 -5.82 -7.89 -16.34
C ILE A 83 -6.04 -6.72 -17.28
N GLY A 84 -5.01 -6.36 -18.07
CA GLY A 84 -4.91 -5.12 -18.83
C GLY A 84 -4.31 -3.99 -17.98
N ILE A 85 -3.35 -3.26 -18.55
CA ILE A 85 -2.65 -2.18 -17.82
C ILE A 85 -3.60 -1.11 -17.30
N SER A 86 -4.57 -0.72 -18.09
CA SER A 86 -5.58 0.30 -17.68
C SER A 86 -6.51 -0.18 -16.57
N ASN A 87 -6.60 -1.47 -16.32
CA ASN A 87 -7.48 -2.08 -15.33
C ASN A 87 -6.76 -2.52 -14.04
N VAL A 88 -5.45 -2.36 -13.95
CA VAL A 88 -4.66 -2.81 -12.78
C VAL A 88 -5.16 -2.12 -11.50
N GLU A 89 -5.39 -0.82 -11.53
CA GLU A 89 -5.89 -0.09 -10.38
C GLU A 89 -7.25 -0.63 -9.92
N THR A 90 -8.22 -0.70 -10.81
CA THR A 90 -9.61 -1.06 -10.48
C THR A 90 -9.79 -2.54 -10.16
N LYS A 91 -9.06 -3.43 -10.82
CA LYS A 91 -9.23 -4.88 -10.67
C LYS A 91 -8.26 -5.53 -9.71
N LEU A 92 -7.10 -4.93 -9.49
CA LEU A 92 -6.04 -5.51 -8.66
C LEU A 92 -5.77 -4.68 -7.40
N LEU A 93 -5.50 -3.38 -7.54
CA LEU A 93 -5.12 -2.54 -6.39
C LEU A 93 -6.30 -2.23 -5.48
N VAL A 94 -7.40 -1.76 -6.01
CA VAL A 94 -8.59 -1.41 -5.22
C VAL A 94 -9.05 -2.56 -4.31
N PRO A 95 -9.32 -3.77 -4.83
CA PRO A 95 -9.80 -4.86 -3.96
C PRO A 95 -8.73 -5.37 -3.00
N ASN A 96 -7.48 -5.51 -3.42
CA ASN A 96 -6.43 -6.08 -2.58
C ASN A 96 -5.95 -5.13 -1.49
N VAL A 97 -5.77 -3.86 -1.78
CA VAL A 97 -5.36 -2.86 -0.78
C VAL A 97 -6.42 -2.74 0.30
N ALA A 98 -7.68 -2.61 -0.08
CA ALA A 98 -8.78 -2.52 0.87
C ALA A 98 -8.92 -3.79 1.73
N LYS A 99 -8.92 -4.96 1.10
CA LYS A 99 -9.08 -6.25 1.79
C LYS A 99 -7.95 -6.52 2.77
N ILE A 100 -6.72 -6.42 2.32
CA ILE A 100 -5.54 -6.74 3.14
C ILE A 100 -5.41 -5.75 4.30
N SER A 101 -5.65 -4.46 4.06
CA SER A 101 -5.62 -3.46 5.11
C SER A 101 -6.69 -3.70 6.17
N LYS A 102 -7.91 -4.00 5.76
CA LYS A 102 -9.00 -4.33 6.68
C LYS A 102 -8.75 -5.60 7.47
N ASP A 103 -8.20 -6.63 6.84
CA ASP A 103 -7.87 -7.90 7.48
C ASP A 103 -6.80 -7.72 8.56
N GLU A 104 -5.73 -6.98 8.27
CA GLU A 104 -4.66 -6.73 9.23
C GLU A 104 -5.12 -5.82 10.39
N ILE A 105 -5.88 -4.78 10.10
CA ILE A 105 -6.46 -3.89 11.13
C ILE A 105 -7.45 -4.65 11.99
N GLY A 106 -8.24 -5.55 11.42
CA GLY A 106 -9.18 -6.39 12.14
C GLY A 106 -8.56 -7.41 13.10
N ARG A 107 -7.26 -7.62 13.05
CA ARG A 107 -6.51 -8.52 13.95
C ARG A 107 -5.98 -7.83 15.19
N VAL A 108 -5.93 -6.52 15.22
CA VAL A 108 -5.36 -5.73 16.32
C VAL A 108 -6.43 -4.92 17.03
N LYS A 109 -6.21 -4.64 18.30
CA LYS A 109 -7.05 -3.73 19.07
C LYS A 109 -6.76 -2.28 18.68
N ALA A 110 -7.73 -1.40 18.86
CA ALA A 110 -7.57 0.02 18.55
C ALA A 110 -6.39 0.67 19.29
N GLU A 111 -6.18 0.33 20.55
CA GLU A 111 -5.05 0.80 21.34
C GLU A 111 -3.70 0.37 20.73
N ASP A 112 -3.59 -0.89 20.34
CA ASP A 112 -2.38 -1.42 19.68
C ASP A 112 -2.15 -0.79 18.32
N LEU A 113 -3.22 -0.49 17.57
CA LEU A 113 -3.13 0.19 16.29
C LEU A 113 -2.54 1.60 16.44
N VAL A 114 -2.93 2.33 17.48
CA VAL A 114 -2.40 3.67 17.78
C VAL A 114 -0.94 3.60 18.25
N GLN A 115 -0.62 2.69 19.16
CA GLN A 115 0.72 2.57 19.74
C GLN A 115 1.73 1.90 18.83
N ASN A 116 1.31 0.89 18.07
CA ASN A 116 2.16 0.07 17.21
C ASN A 116 1.78 0.21 15.73
N ARG A 117 1.48 1.43 15.29
CA ARG A 117 1.09 1.74 13.92
C ARG A 117 2.11 1.22 12.89
N SER A 118 3.41 1.33 13.18
CA SER A 118 4.48 0.86 12.31
C SER A 118 4.43 -0.64 12.07
N ASP A 119 4.11 -1.44 13.10
CA ASP A 119 4.02 -2.89 12.98
C ASP A 119 2.84 -3.31 12.12
N VAL A 120 1.69 -2.66 12.27
CA VAL A 120 0.51 -2.89 11.43
C VAL A 120 0.78 -2.48 9.99
N GLN A 121 1.40 -1.33 9.78
CA GLN A 121 1.81 -0.84 8.46
C GLN A 121 2.76 -1.82 7.77
N ASN A 122 3.76 -2.35 8.47
CA ASN A 122 4.68 -3.34 7.95
C ASN A 122 3.99 -4.68 7.62
N ALA A 123 3.05 -5.11 8.44
CA ALA A 123 2.26 -6.32 8.18
C ALA A 123 1.43 -6.18 6.89
N ILE A 124 0.80 -5.03 6.68
CA ILE A 124 0.06 -4.73 5.45
C ILE A 124 1.02 -4.67 4.26
N TYR A 125 2.15 -4.00 4.40
CA TYR A 125 3.18 -3.91 3.35
C TYR A 125 3.65 -5.29 2.89
N GLU A 126 4.04 -6.16 3.81
CA GLU A 126 4.50 -7.51 3.49
C GLU A 126 3.40 -8.38 2.85
N SER A 127 2.17 -8.26 3.31
CA SER A 127 1.03 -8.96 2.74
C SER A 127 0.69 -8.48 1.33
N LEU A 128 0.74 -7.18 1.09
CA LEU A 128 0.55 -6.58 -0.24
C LEU A 128 1.66 -7.01 -1.19
N LYS A 129 2.90 -6.94 -0.77
CA LYS A 129 4.06 -7.38 -1.52
C LYS A 129 3.92 -8.84 -1.96
N LYS A 130 3.60 -9.72 -1.03
CA LYS A 130 3.39 -11.15 -1.30
C LYS A 130 2.25 -11.43 -2.27
N THR A 131 1.20 -10.62 -2.24
CA THR A 131 0.02 -10.78 -3.10
C THR A 131 0.21 -10.18 -4.48
N LEU A 132 0.83 -9.00 -4.58
CA LEU A 132 0.90 -8.22 -5.81
C LEU A 132 2.14 -8.53 -6.65
N GLU A 133 3.29 -8.81 -6.07
CA GLU A 133 4.52 -9.09 -6.81
C GLU A 133 4.40 -10.27 -7.78
N PRO A 134 3.79 -11.41 -7.42
CA PRO A 134 3.58 -12.50 -8.36
C PRO A 134 2.74 -12.13 -9.58
N GLN A 135 1.92 -11.08 -9.46
CA GLN A 135 1.08 -10.58 -10.54
C GLN A 135 1.73 -9.46 -11.36
N GLY A 136 2.98 -9.13 -11.08
CA GLY A 136 3.76 -8.16 -11.82
C GLY A 136 3.71 -6.73 -11.29
N VAL A 137 3.12 -6.50 -10.13
CA VAL A 137 3.11 -5.20 -9.44
C VAL A 137 4.09 -5.24 -8.27
N ILE A 138 5.18 -4.51 -8.40
CA ILE A 138 6.23 -4.44 -7.38
C ILE A 138 5.89 -3.32 -6.40
N VAL A 139 5.73 -3.65 -5.14
CA VAL A 139 5.42 -2.70 -4.07
C VAL A 139 6.70 -2.16 -3.48
N THR A 140 6.87 -0.84 -3.51
CA THR A 140 8.07 -0.16 -2.99
C THR A 140 7.85 0.46 -1.62
N ALA A 141 6.65 0.93 -1.33
CA ALA A 141 6.29 1.50 -0.04
C ALA A 141 4.79 1.39 0.21
N PHE A 142 4.42 1.33 1.47
CA PHE A 142 3.03 1.43 1.92
C PHE A 142 2.97 2.30 3.18
N ALA A 143 2.01 3.20 3.25
CA ALA A 143 1.80 4.07 4.39
C ALA A 143 0.33 4.20 4.76
N ILE A 144 0.07 4.26 6.06
CA ILE A 144 -1.19 4.70 6.64
C ILE A 144 -1.05 6.19 6.95
N GLU A 145 -1.79 7.05 6.24
CA GLU A 145 -1.63 8.50 6.37
C GLU A 145 -2.51 9.09 7.44
N ASN A 146 -3.79 8.74 7.45
CA ASN A 146 -4.76 9.24 8.41
C ASN A 146 -5.31 8.08 9.24
N LEU A 147 -5.25 8.22 10.53
CA LEU A 147 -5.79 7.27 11.48
C LEU A 147 -6.65 8.04 12.48
N ALA A 148 -7.96 8.05 12.26
CA ALA A 148 -8.92 8.71 13.12
C ALA A 148 -9.93 7.70 13.66
N PHE A 149 -10.11 7.72 14.99
CA PHE A 149 -11.19 7.01 15.67
C PHE A 149 -12.32 7.98 15.99
N GLU A 150 -13.45 7.44 16.38
CA GLU A 150 -14.53 8.23 16.95
C GLU A 150 -14.02 9.05 18.16
N ASP A 151 -14.38 10.33 18.23
CA ASP A 151 -13.83 11.28 19.23
C ASP A 151 -13.90 10.77 20.67
N ALA A 152 -15.01 10.14 21.04
CA ALA A 152 -15.19 9.57 22.37
C ALA A 152 -14.18 8.46 22.69
N PHE A 153 -13.81 7.67 21.69
CA PHE A 153 -12.81 6.60 21.82
C PHE A 153 -11.39 7.16 21.90
N GLU A 154 -11.05 8.16 21.10
CA GLU A 154 -9.75 8.84 21.18
C GLU A 154 -9.52 9.46 22.57
N GLN A 155 -10.52 10.13 23.13
CA GLN A 155 -10.46 10.67 24.49
C GLN A 155 -10.25 9.57 25.53
N SER A 156 -10.89 8.42 25.37
CA SER A 156 -10.73 7.27 26.25
C SER A 156 -9.30 6.71 26.23
N ILE A 157 -8.68 6.59 25.06
CA ILE A 157 -7.28 6.15 24.91
C ILE A 157 -6.33 7.15 25.56
N GLN A 158 -6.51 8.46 25.33
CA GLN A 158 -5.70 9.50 25.92
C GLN A 158 -5.79 9.48 27.45
N ALA A 159 -6.97 9.30 28.00
CA ALA A 159 -7.18 9.19 29.46
C ALA A 159 -6.43 7.97 30.04
N LYS A 160 -6.44 6.83 29.38
CA LYS A 160 -5.68 5.64 29.81
C LYS A 160 -4.18 5.86 29.77
N VAL A 161 -3.66 6.50 28.73
CA VAL A 161 -2.23 6.82 28.60
C VAL A 161 -1.79 7.77 29.70
N ILE A 162 -2.56 8.82 29.98
CA ILE A 162 -2.28 9.78 31.06
C ILE A 162 -2.30 9.09 32.42
N ALA A 163 -3.29 8.25 32.70
CA ALA A 163 -3.37 7.50 33.96
C ALA A 163 -2.17 6.56 34.17
N ALA A 164 -1.69 5.88 33.10
CA ALA A 164 -0.51 5.03 33.15
C ALA A 164 0.77 5.84 33.42
N GLN A 165 0.92 7.01 32.82
CA GLN A 165 2.06 7.90 33.07
C GLN A 165 2.05 8.47 34.49
N ASP A 166 0.89 8.83 35.02
CA ASP A 166 0.76 9.32 36.38
C ASP A 166 1.07 8.23 37.43
N ALA A 167 0.67 6.98 37.16
CA ALA A 167 1.01 5.85 38.01
C ALA A 167 2.53 5.60 38.03
N LEU A 168 3.22 5.70 36.89
CA LEU A 168 4.68 5.59 36.79
C LEU A 168 5.39 6.72 37.56
N LYS A 169 4.90 7.95 37.45
CA LYS A 169 5.45 9.10 38.21
C LYS A 169 5.31 8.92 39.71
N MET A 170 4.18 8.37 40.18
CA MET A 170 3.98 8.07 41.61
C MET A 170 4.93 6.98 42.11
N GLN A 171 5.14 5.93 41.33
CA GLN A 171 6.10 4.87 41.68
C GLN A 171 7.50 5.40 41.79
N ASN A 172 7.93 6.23 40.85
CA ASN A 172 9.26 6.83 40.86
C ASN A 172 9.46 7.75 42.06
N LYS A 173 8.47 8.57 42.41
CA LYS A 173 8.51 9.43 43.63
C LYS A 173 8.56 8.63 44.92
N THR A 174 7.91 7.49 44.98
CA THR A 174 7.96 6.60 46.14
C THR A 174 9.33 5.96 46.32
N ALA A 175 9.93 5.53 45.21
CA ALA A 175 11.27 4.96 45.18
C ALA A 175 12.34 6.00 45.62
N GLU A 176 12.24 7.25 45.14
CA GLU A 176 13.13 8.35 45.56
C GLU A 176 13.04 8.64 47.07
N ARG A 177 11.81 8.59 47.65
CA ARG A 177 11.63 8.79 49.10
C ARG A 177 12.17 7.65 49.92
N GLU A 178 12.16 6.45 49.44
CA GLU A 178 12.73 5.29 50.14
C GLU A 178 14.26 5.29 50.09
N GLU A 179 14.89 5.87 49.04
CA GLU A 179 16.35 6.05 48.99
C GLU A 179 16.84 7.21 49.89
N GLU A 180 16.04 8.24 50.11
CA GLU A 180 16.40 9.39 51.00
C GLU A 180 16.13 9.12 52.49
N ALA A 181 15.49 8.06 52.85
CA ALA A 181 15.24 7.67 54.21
C ALA A 181 16.21 6.64 54.73
#